data_99f18d3895c3849b454ab2780afe59d9
#
_entry.id   99f18d3895c3849b454ab2780afe59d9
#
_cell.length_a   1.000
_cell.length_b   1.000
_cell.length_c   1.000
_cell.angle_alpha   90.00
_cell.angle_beta   90.00
_cell.angle_gamma   90.00
#
_symmetry.space_group_name_H-M   'P 1'
#
loop_
_entity.id
_entity.type
_entity.pdbx_description
1 polymer ?
#
loop_
_entity_poly.entity_id
_entity_poly.type
_entity_poly.pdbx_seq_one_letter_code
_entity_poly.pdbx_strand_id
1 'polypeptide(L)'
;MKKIFAMAAFALAIMPVAAQETYENAKISWSDLNGTARYVGMGGAMEALGADISTIGTNPAGIGLFRKSNVSVSLGAVSQQDAQNFGGGKTTNISFDQIGFVYAGRNSSSSFINFAFNYHKSRNFNYILSAANGLYNASQNKQTYLKAKDGWLYENALNPNFNSPYIQCNQLDALYSENLLYNPNAEYAWGYYEANGYNMDRRHWGYVADYDFNLSGNINNRVYLGLTVGIHDVHYNHMSEYVETFDVGSPIMVRDERKIKGAGADVKAGVIFRPVEYSPFRIGLSVTTPTWYDLTTSNITYMSDTDGSVHCGDEYDFRLNTPWKFDLSLGTTIGDFLALGATYEYTDYGSLDTRYKTGESYNYWTDSYTSQSESDEEMNRHTGETLKGVSTLKLGAEFKAAPEVAVRFGYNYVSPMYNKDGYKDGTLPCEASYYSSATDWTNWEATHRFTCGLGIQLDKVNLSAAYQYSAQNGWFSPFNSYNSSPSDADYDPTDNYDVYAVKLSNKRHQFLLTATINL
;
A
#
# COMPACT_ATOMS: atom_id res chain seq x y z
N MET A 1 12.32 15.36 -36.18
CA MET A 1 12.38 14.54 -34.96
C MET A 1 13.39 14.99 -33.88
N LYS A 2 14.39 15.81 -34.13
CA LYS A 2 15.35 16.27 -33.09
C LYS A 2 15.00 17.64 -32.44
N LYS A 3 13.89 18.29 -32.79
CA LYS A 3 13.55 19.63 -32.30
C LYS A 3 12.47 19.67 -31.20
N ILE A 4 11.72 18.56 -30.99
CA ILE A 4 10.63 18.50 -30.01
C ILE A 4 11.16 18.18 -28.60
N PHE A 5 12.21 17.38 -28.47
CA PHE A 5 12.88 17.10 -27.19
C PHE A 5 13.56 18.33 -26.53
N ALA A 6 13.86 19.38 -27.29
CA ALA A 6 14.51 20.58 -26.76
C ALA A 6 13.51 21.58 -26.11
N MET A 7 12.20 21.44 -26.34
CA MET A 7 11.19 22.34 -25.78
C MET A 7 10.62 21.87 -24.45
N ALA A 8 10.60 20.57 -24.17
CA ALA A 8 10.19 20.07 -22.84
C ALA A 8 11.18 20.42 -21.71
N ALA A 9 12.44 20.69 -22.05
CA ALA A 9 13.48 21.03 -21.07
C ALA A 9 13.51 22.50 -20.63
N PHE A 10 12.75 23.41 -21.27
CA PHE A 10 12.82 24.86 -20.99
C PHE A 10 11.63 25.42 -20.19
N ALA A 11 10.59 24.63 -19.96
CA ALA A 11 9.44 25.03 -19.12
C ALA A 11 9.61 24.70 -17.61
N LEU A 12 10.78 24.22 -17.20
CA LEU A 12 11.11 23.79 -15.83
C LEU A 12 11.50 24.92 -14.86
N ALA A 13 11.22 26.18 -15.18
CA ALA A 13 11.48 27.28 -14.25
C ALA A 13 10.18 27.78 -13.64
N ILE A 14 9.94 27.40 -12.37
CA ILE A 14 8.99 27.98 -11.43
C ILE A 14 7.53 27.48 -11.60
N MET A 15 7.27 26.25 -11.12
CA MET A 15 5.91 25.84 -10.76
C MET A 15 5.92 25.00 -9.50
N PRO A 16 4.89 25.05 -8.64
CA PRO A 16 4.74 24.11 -7.55
C PRO A 16 4.53 22.70 -8.15
N VAL A 17 5.45 21.84 -7.81
CA VAL A 17 5.58 20.48 -8.30
C VAL A 17 4.79 19.57 -7.40
N ALA A 18 3.89 18.77 -7.92
CA ALA A 18 2.92 17.96 -7.19
C ALA A 18 3.25 16.45 -7.15
N ALA A 19 2.53 15.65 -6.38
CA ALA A 19 2.99 14.34 -5.89
C ALA A 19 2.12 13.14 -6.31
N GLN A 20 2.55 11.93 -5.93
CA GLN A 20 2.07 10.57 -6.26
C GLN A 20 0.54 10.35 -6.14
N GLU A 21 0.02 9.40 -6.91
CA GLU A 21 -1.39 9.06 -6.99
C GLU A 21 -1.99 8.41 -5.74
N THR A 22 -3.24 8.73 -5.43
CA THR A 22 -4.00 8.20 -4.28
C THR A 22 -3.96 6.68 -4.16
N TYR A 23 -4.18 5.95 -5.25
CA TYR A 23 -4.23 4.47 -5.23
C TYR A 23 -2.86 3.83 -4.97
N GLU A 24 -1.77 4.43 -5.44
CA GLU A 24 -0.41 3.94 -5.15
C GLU A 24 -0.02 4.27 -3.71
N ASN A 25 -0.35 5.46 -3.22
CA ASN A 25 -0.11 5.86 -1.83
C ASN A 25 -0.87 4.99 -0.84
N ALA A 26 -2.12 4.63 -1.15
CA ALA A 26 -2.90 3.69 -0.37
C ALA A 26 -2.25 2.31 -0.27
N LYS A 27 -1.62 1.81 -1.35
CA LYS A 27 -0.91 0.52 -1.34
C LYS A 27 0.32 0.53 -0.42
N ILE A 28 1.08 1.64 -0.39
CA ILE A 28 2.30 1.78 0.42
C ILE A 28 1.96 1.94 1.90
N SER A 29 0.90 2.69 2.23
CA SER A 29 0.51 3.00 3.61
C SER A 29 -0.20 1.86 4.34
N TRP A 30 -0.60 0.80 3.64
CA TRP A 30 -1.30 -0.36 4.18
C TRP A 30 -0.35 -1.40 4.77
N SER A 31 -0.72 -2.03 5.90
CA SER A 31 0.04 -3.12 6.53
C SER A 31 -0.70 -4.47 6.45
N ASP A 32 0.06 -5.54 6.27
CA ASP A 32 -0.45 -6.92 6.33
C ASP A 32 -0.38 -7.46 7.77
N LEU A 33 -1.20 -8.48 8.08
CA LEU A 33 -1.03 -9.24 9.31
C LEU A 33 0.17 -10.19 9.13
N ASN A 34 1.30 -9.83 9.74
CA ASN A 34 2.56 -10.58 9.68
C ASN A 34 3.35 -10.47 10.99
N GLY A 35 4.39 -11.29 11.16
CA GLY A 35 5.23 -11.32 12.36
C GLY A 35 5.60 -12.73 12.79
N THR A 36 5.54 -13.02 14.11
CA THR A 36 5.72 -14.39 14.59
C THR A 36 4.52 -15.27 14.26
N ALA A 37 4.74 -16.58 14.11
CA ALA A 37 3.64 -17.53 13.90
C ALA A 37 2.64 -17.54 15.08
N ARG A 38 3.10 -17.19 16.31
CA ARG A 38 2.21 -17.02 17.45
C ARG A 38 1.27 -15.83 17.27
N TYR A 39 1.82 -14.69 16.89
CA TYR A 39 1.06 -13.45 16.65
C TYR A 39 0.03 -13.63 15.53
N VAL A 40 0.46 -14.18 14.39
CA VAL A 40 -0.41 -14.43 13.24
C VAL A 40 -1.48 -15.49 13.58
N GLY A 41 -1.11 -16.57 14.26
CA GLY A 41 -2.05 -17.62 14.69
C GLY A 41 -3.16 -17.10 15.62
N MET A 42 -2.91 -16.00 16.33
CA MET A 42 -3.86 -15.27 17.18
C MET A 42 -4.64 -14.16 16.43
N GLY A 43 -4.55 -14.12 15.09
CA GLY A 43 -5.20 -13.06 14.29
C GLY A 43 -4.65 -11.66 14.55
N GLY A 44 -3.47 -11.53 15.18
CA GLY A 44 -2.90 -10.27 15.63
C GLY A 44 -3.42 -9.74 16.96
N ALA A 45 -4.34 -10.42 17.64
CA ALA A 45 -5.00 -9.98 18.87
C ALA A 45 -4.13 -10.17 20.12
N MET A 46 -2.88 -9.73 20.09
CA MET A 46 -1.94 -9.92 21.20
C MET A 46 -1.50 -8.64 21.90
N GLU A 47 -2.04 -7.51 21.54
CA GLU A 47 -1.58 -6.20 22.00
C GLU A 47 -1.70 -6.01 23.51
N ALA A 48 -2.83 -6.39 24.13
CA ALA A 48 -2.98 -6.37 25.59
C ALA A 48 -2.44 -7.65 26.25
N LEU A 49 -2.34 -8.77 25.54
CA LEU A 49 -1.72 -9.99 26.04
C LEU A 49 -0.20 -9.85 26.17
N GLY A 50 0.43 -9.22 25.18
CA GLY A 50 1.87 -8.98 25.11
C GLY A 50 2.71 -10.26 25.12
N ALA A 51 3.99 -10.13 25.49
CA ALA A 51 4.98 -11.21 25.51
C ALA A 51 5.09 -11.94 24.16
N ASP A 52 4.99 -11.17 23.07
CA ASP A 52 5.35 -11.54 21.71
C ASP A 52 6.06 -10.35 21.07
N ILE A 53 7.17 -10.61 20.38
CA ILE A 53 8.01 -9.52 19.83
C ILE A 53 7.25 -8.73 18.74
N SER A 54 6.29 -9.35 18.05
CA SER A 54 5.49 -8.67 17.03
C SER A 54 4.63 -7.53 17.58
N THR A 55 4.38 -7.49 18.91
CA THR A 55 3.65 -6.38 19.55
C THR A 55 4.46 -5.07 19.55
N ILE A 56 5.75 -5.11 19.26
CA ILE A 56 6.63 -3.94 19.14
C ILE A 56 6.10 -2.93 18.10
N GLY A 57 5.49 -3.43 17.01
CA GLY A 57 4.96 -2.65 15.91
C GLY A 57 3.51 -2.20 16.08
N THR A 58 2.79 -2.69 17.12
CA THR A 58 1.38 -2.35 17.38
C THR A 58 1.20 -1.70 18.76
N ASN A 59 1.36 -2.44 19.84
CA ASN A 59 1.39 -1.87 21.18
C ASN A 59 2.77 -2.12 21.85
N PRO A 60 3.68 -1.14 21.85
CA PRO A 60 5.03 -1.27 22.40
C PRO A 60 5.09 -1.74 23.85
N ALA A 61 4.06 -1.43 24.65
CA ALA A 61 3.98 -1.86 26.05
C ALA A 61 3.92 -3.39 26.22
N GLY A 62 3.55 -4.12 25.15
CA GLY A 62 3.55 -5.58 25.09
C GLY A 62 4.92 -6.19 25.32
N ILE A 63 5.99 -5.49 24.95
CA ILE A 63 7.38 -5.88 25.21
C ILE A 63 7.70 -5.81 26.72
N GLY A 64 7.06 -4.90 27.46
CA GLY A 64 7.21 -4.81 28.92
C GLY A 64 6.72 -6.05 29.69
N LEU A 65 6.03 -6.99 29.02
CA LEU A 65 5.59 -8.25 29.64
C LEU A 65 6.63 -9.36 29.60
N PHE A 66 7.71 -9.20 28.84
CA PHE A 66 8.80 -10.18 28.85
C PHE A 66 9.51 -10.24 30.21
N ARG A 67 9.84 -11.45 30.64
CA ARG A 67 10.55 -11.75 31.89
C ARG A 67 11.87 -12.48 31.67
N LYS A 68 12.10 -12.97 30.45
CA LYS A 68 13.31 -13.60 29.98
C LYS A 68 13.69 -13.00 28.64
N SER A 69 14.97 -12.85 28.42
CA SER A 69 15.51 -12.46 27.12
C SER A 69 15.26 -13.57 26.11
N ASN A 70 15.01 -13.21 24.88
CA ASN A 70 14.85 -14.19 23.81
C ASN A 70 15.28 -13.64 22.44
N VAL A 71 15.48 -14.55 21.52
CA VAL A 71 15.71 -14.29 20.09
C VAL A 71 14.70 -15.10 19.30
N SER A 72 14.11 -14.51 18.28
CA SER A 72 13.14 -15.18 17.40
C SER A 72 13.44 -14.93 15.94
N VAL A 73 13.11 -15.92 15.10
CA VAL A 73 13.18 -15.84 13.64
C VAL A 73 11.96 -16.49 13.03
N SER A 74 11.41 -15.85 11.98
CA SER A 74 10.23 -16.35 11.25
C SER A 74 10.50 -16.41 9.75
N LEU A 75 10.09 -17.53 9.15
CA LEU A 75 10.08 -17.75 7.70
C LEU A 75 8.66 -18.03 7.26
N GLY A 76 8.30 -17.56 6.08
CA GLY A 76 6.97 -17.74 5.53
C GLY A 76 6.92 -18.13 4.07
N ALA A 77 5.76 -18.57 3.67
CA ALA A 77 5.40 -18.78 2.26
C ALA A 77 3.99 -18.22 2.04
N VAL A 78 3.84 -17.42 0.98
CA VAL A 78 2.56 -16.86 0.56
C VAL A 78 2.20 -17.44 -0.79
N SER A 79 0.98 -17.94 -0.92
CA SER A 79 0.43 -18.46 -2.16
C SER A 79 -0.90 -17.76 -2.48
N GLN A 80 -1.02 -17.24 -3.70
CA GLN A 80 -2.25 -16.65 -4.20
C GLN A 80 -3.09 -17.74 -4.89
N GLN A 81 -4.37 -17.84 -4.51
CA GLN A 81 -5.32 -18.74 -5.12
C GLN A 81 -5.92 -18.12 -6.38
N ASP A 82 -6.30 -18.96 -7.34
CA ASP A 82 -7.02 -18.59 -8.56
C ASP A 82 -6.27 -17.56 -9.46
N ALA A 83 -4.93 -17.50 -9.37
CA ALA A 83 -4.09 -16.68 -10.20
C ALA A 83 -3.18 -17.51 -11.10
N GLN A 84 -2.76 -16.93 -12.22
CA GLN A 84 -1.78 -17.52 -13.14
C GLN A 84 -0.45 -16.77 -13.02
N ASN A 85 0.65 -17.47 -13.31
CA ASN A 85 1.97 -16.83 -13.35
C ASN A 85 2.02 -15.82 -14.50
N PHE A 86 2.52 -14.63 -14.21
CA PHE A 86 2.64 -13.54 -15.17
C PHE A 86 3.95 -12.79 -14.99
N GLY A 87 4.58 -12.34 -16.08
CA GLY A 87 5.76 -11.47 -16.06
C GLY A 87 6.95 -12.03 -15.26
N GLY A 88 7.16 -13.36 -15.26
CA GLY A 88 8.15 -14.03 -14.42
C GLY A 88 7.75 -14.13 -12.92
N GLY A 89 6.57 -13.60 -12.53
CA GLY A 89 6.01 -13.75 -11.19
C GLY A 89 5.40 -15.13 -10.99
N LYS A 90 5.54 -15.63 -9.77
CA LYS A 90 4.94 -16.89 -9.32
C LYS A 90 3.81 -16.61 -8.34
N THR A 91 2.79 -17.43 -8.38
CA THR A 91 1.68 -17.36 -7.41
C THR A 91 2.10 -17.75 -5.99
N THR A 92 3.19 -18.52 -5.86
CA THR A 92 3.75 -18.91 -4.54
C THR A 92 5.16 -18.37 -4.37
N ASN A 93 5.38 -17.68 -3.25
CA ASN A 93 6.65 -17.01 -2.92
C ASN A 93 7.04 -17.33 -1.48
N ILE A 94 8.32 -17.65 -1.27
CA ILE A 94 8.91 -17.81 0.06
C ILE A 94 9.40 -16.44 0.54
N SER A 95 9.26 -16.15 1.83
CA SER A 95 9.71 -14.91 2.43
C SER A 95 10.44 -15.14 3.75
N PHE A 96 11.40 -14.27 4.01
CA PHE A 96 11.95 -14.05 5.34
C PHE A 96 11.11 -12.97 6.00
N ASP A 97 10.37 -13.30 7.06
CA ASP A 97 9.30 -12.43 7.57
C ASP A 97 9.70 -11.66 8.82
N GLN A 98 10.52 -12.23 9.71
CA GLN A 98 10.88 -11.56 10.95
C GLN A 98 12.18 -12.11 11.54
N ILE A 99 12.99 -11.23 12.16
CA ILE A 99 14.03 -11.57 13.11
C ILE A 99 14.13 -10.48 14.17
N GLY A 100 14.26 -10.88 15.44
CA GLY A 100 14.43 -9.89 16.49
C GLY A 100 14.85 -10.51 17.81
N PHE A 101 15.17 -9.62 18.74
CA PHE A 101 15.54 -10.01 20.09
C PHE A 101 14.88 -9.10 21.12
N VAL A 102 14.69 -9.65 22.30
CA VAL A 102 14.26 -8.94 23.51
C VAL A 102 15.28 -9.18 24.61
N TYR A 103 15.79 -8.09 25.18
CA TYR A 103 16.56 -8.12 26.43
C TYR A 103 15.64 -7.74 27.59
N ALA A 104 15.44 -8.64 28.54
CA ALA A 104 14.60 -8.41 29.71
C ALA A 104 15.48 -8.16 30.95
N GLY A 105 15.64 -6.87 31.29
CA GLY A 105 16.40 -6.43 32.47
C GLY A 105 15.52 -6.37 33.70
N ARG A 106 15.84 -7.18 34.75
CA ARG A 106 15.09 -7.16 36.01
C ARG A 106 15.56 -5.99 36.87
N ASN A 107 14.66 -5.09 37.23
CA ASN A 107 14.93 -3.95 38.11
C ASN A 107 14.54 -4.23 39.57
N SER A 108 13.42 -4.95 39.77
CA SER A 108 12.97 -5.41 41.10
C SER A 108 12.26 -6.76 40.99
N SER A 109 11.70 -7.27 42.08
CA SER A 109 10.93 -8.54 42.07
C SER A 109 9.71 -8.49 41.11
N SER A 110 9.15 -7.30 40.86
CA SER A 110 7.91 -7.09 40.09
C SER A 110 8.05 -6.06 38.98
N SER A 111 9.25 -5.47 38.77
CA SER A 111 9.48 -4.44 37.76
C SER A 111 10.64 -4.78 36.85
N PHE A 112 10.49 -4.52 35.55
CA PHE A 112 11.48 -4.81 34.51
C PHE A 112 11.64 -3.60 33.59
N ILE A 113 12.80 -3.46 32.99
CA ILE A 113 13.10 -2.57 31.87
C ILE A 113 13.60 -3.44 30.73
N ASN A 114 12.92 -3.38 29.60
CA ASN A 114 13.18 -4.24 28.45
C ASN A 114 13.60 -3.39 27.25
N PHE A 115 14.60 -3.89 26.52
CA PHE A 115 14.97 -3.39 25.20
C PHE A 115 14.65 -4.45 24.16
N ALA A 116 14.15 -4.03 23.01
CA ALA A 116 13.93 -4.93 21.90
C ALA A 116 14.31 -4.29 20.57
N PHE A 117 14.71 -5.15 19.67
CA PHE A 117 14.87 -4.83 18.25
C PHE A 117 14.13 -5.89 17.45
N ASN A 118 13.39 -5.46 16.43
CA ASN A 118 12.68 -6.35 15.53
C ASN A 118 12.78 -5.83 14.09
N TYR A 119 13.23 -6.70 13.20
CA TYR A 119 13.01 -6.57 11.77
C TYR A 119 11.80 -7.41 11.39
N HIS A 120 10.84 -6.85 10.69
CA HIS A 120 9.76 -7.63 10.11
C HIS A 120 9.25 -7.00 8.81
N LYS A 121 8.65 -7.82 7.94
CA LYS A 121 7.95 -7.34 6.76
C LYS A 121 6.54 -6.94 7.15
N SER A 122 6.26 -5.65 7.17
CA SER A 122 4.92 -5.10 7.42
C SER A 122 4.01 -5.20 6.20
N ARG A 123 4.61 -5.29 4.99
CA ARG A 123 3.88 -5.45 3.73
C ARG A 123 4.59 -6.43 2.81
N ASN A 124 3.81 -7.30 2.15
CA ASN A 124 4.25 -8.17 1.07
C ASN A 124 3.42 -7.87 -0.18
N PHE A 125 4.04 -7.27 -1.19
CA PHE A 125 3.37 -6.85 -2.42
C PHE A 125 3.16 -7.97 -3.45
N ASN A 126 3.69 -9.18 -3.23
CA ASN A 126 3.53 -10.27 -4.20
C ASN A 126 2.05 -10.59 -4.45
N TYR A 127 1.57 -10.15 -5.61
CA TYR A 127 0.19 -10.28 -6.04
C TYR A 127 0.12 -10.20 -7.57
N ILE A 128 -0.69 -11.05 -8.18
CA ILE A 128 -1.00 -11.03 -9.60
C ILE A 128 -2.47 -10.69 -9.78
N LEU A 129 -2.75 -9.65 -10.57
CA LEU A 129 -4.08 -9.22 -10.95
C LEU A 129 -4.29 -9.55 -12.41
N SER A 130 -5.43 -10.16 -12.73
CA SER A 130 -5.88 -10.38 -14.10
C SER A 130 -7.34 -9.95 -14.22
N ALA A 131 -7.66 -9.17 -15.25
CA ALA A 131 -9.01 -8.68 -15.54
C ALA A 131 -9.23 -8.62 -17.05
N ALA A 132 -10.42 -8.93 -17.49
CA ALA A 132 -10.82 -8.81 -18.90
C ALA A 132 -12.31 -8.49 -19.00
N ASN A 133 -12.69 -7.66 -19.96
CA ASN A 133 -14.09 -7.39 -20.29
C ASN A 133 -14.24 -6.88 -21.72
N GLY A 134 -15.47 -6.88 -22.23
CA GLY A 134 -15.83 -6.18 -23.46
C GLY A 134 -15.86 -4.68 -23.25
N LEU A 135 -15.58 -3.93 -24.32
CA LEU A 135 -15.73 -2.48 -24.41
C LEU A 135 -16.74 -2.16 -25.51
N TYR A 136 -17.44 -1.06 -25.36
CA TYR A 136 -18.35 -0.54 -26.36
C TYR A 136 -18.21 0.97 -26.43
N ASN A 137 -17.94 1.49 -27.61
CA ASN A 137 -17.71 2.92 -27.85
C ASN A 137 -16.60 3.52 -26.94
N ALA A 138 -15.67 2.72 -26.45
CA ALA A 138 -14.68 3.09 -25.45
C ALA A 138 -13.31 2.52 -25.79
N SER A 139 -12.25 3.26 -25.46
CA SER A 139 -10.87 2.80 -25.48
C SER A 139 -9.97 3.76 -24.70
N GLN A 140 -8.76 3.35 -24.34
CA GLN A 140 -7.78 4.27 -23.74
C GLN A 140 -7.40 5.40 -24.70
N ASN A 141 -7.24 5.11 -26.00
CA ASN A 141 -6.94 6.15 -26.99
C ASN A 141 -8.08 7.15 -27.17
N LYS A 142 -9.36 6.72 -27.08
CA LYS A 142 -10.51 7.63 -27.07
C LYS A 142 -10.48 8.53 -25.84
N GLN A 143 -10.09 8.04 -24.67
CA GLN A 143 -9.93 8.85 -23.47
C GLN A 143 -8.91 9.98 -23.68
N THR A 144 -7.76 9.67 -24.30
CA THR A 144 -6.76 10.66 -24.68
C THR A 144 -7.30 11.66 -25.71
N TYR A 145 -8.04 11.18 -26.72
CA TYR A 145 -8.70 12.04 -27.72
C TYR A 145 -9.68 13.03 -27.07
N LEU A 146 -10.49 12.58 -26.12
CA LEU A 146 -11.46 13.44 -25.44
C LEU A 146 -10.79 14.49 -24.55
N LYS A 147 -9.74 14.12 -23.82
CA LYS A 147 -8.92 15.09 -23.11
C LYS A 147 -8.35 16.16 -24.05
N ALA A 148 -8.01 15.77 -25.25
CA ALA A 148 -7.57 16.66 -26.30
C ALA A 148 -8.66 17.60 -26.78
N LYS A 149 -9.84 17.05 -27.10
CA LYS A 149 -11.00 17.79 -27.55
C LYS A 149 -11.44 18.83 -26.52
N ASP A 150 -11.40 18.48 -25.23
CA ASP A 150 -11.73 19.38 -24.12
C ASP A 150 -10.64 20.44 -23.83
N GLY A 151 -9.62 20.55 -24.70
CA GLY A 151 -8.55 21.55 -24.58
C GLY A 151 -7.47 21.23 -23.56
N TRP A 152 -7.53 20.06 -22.89
CA TRP A 152 -6.58 19.68 -21.85
C TRP A 152 -5.21 19.27 -22.39
N LEU A 153 -5.12 18.80 -23.64
CA LEU A 153 -3.89 18.28 -24.23
C LEU A 153 -3.31 19.13 -25.36
N TYR A 154 -4.15 19.70 -26.23
CA TYR A 154 -3.70 20.13 -27.55
C TYR A 154 -3.29 21.57 -27.69
N GLU A 155 -4.00 22.47 -27.09
CA GLU A 155 -3.58 23.88 -27.16
C GLU A 155 -2.24 24.07 -26.49
N ASN A 156 -1.89 23.18 -25.57
CA ASN A 156 -0.69 23.26 -24.75
C ASN A 156 0.50 22.47 -25.30
N ALA A 157 0.29 21.28 -25.85
CA ALA A 157 1.37 20.40 -26.32
C ALA A 157 1.85 20.73 -27.74
N LEU A 158 1.00 21.29 -28.59
CA LEU A 158 1.29 21.52 -30.01
C LEU A 158 1.42 23.00 -30.39
N ASN A 159 1.03 23.93 -29.54
CA ASN A 159 1.19 25.35 -29.80
C ASN A 159 2.43 25.90 -29.07
N PRO A 160 3.58 26.12 -29.79
CA PRO A 160 4.81 26.62 -29.16
C PRO A 160 4.69 28.03 -28.57
N ASN A 161 3.57 28.72 -28.80
CA ASN A 161 3.28 30.05 -28.26
C ASN A 161 2.32 30.00 -27.05
N PHE A 162 1.87 28.83 -26.65
CA PHE A 162 0.94 28.69 -25.55
C PHE A 162 1.70 28.49 -24.23
N ASN A 163 1.73 29.52 -23.42
CA ASN A 163 2.34 29.54 -22.09
C ASN A 163 1.32 29.14 -21.01
N SER A 164 0.61 28.04 -21.19
CA SER A 164 -0.25 27.54 -20.11
C SER A 164 0.54 26.70 -19.14
N PRO A 165 0.42 26.98 -17.85
CA PRO A 165 1.08 26.19 -16.80
C PRO A 165 0.53 24.76 -16.60
N TYR A 166 -0.50 24.36 -17.30
CA TYR A 166 -1.22 23.11 -17.06
C TYR A 166 -1.20 22.21 -18.29
N ILE A 167 -0.07 21.54 -18.53
CA ILE A 167 -0.05 20.39 -19.45
C ILE A 167 -0.53 19.19 -18.63
N GLN A 168 -1.81 18.85 -18.78
CA GLN A 168 -2.40 17.69 -18.12
C GLN A 168 -2.30 16.45 -19.02
N CYS A 169 -1.07 16.12 -19.41
CA CYS A 169 -0.76 15.02 -20.29
C CYS A 169 0.07 14.02 -19.47
N ASN A 170 -0.44 12.82 -19.26
CA ASN A 170 0.37 11.75 -18.70
C ASN A 170 1.22 11.07 -19.80
N GLN A 171 2.12 10.17 -19.40
CA GLN A 171 3.00 9.47 -20.34
C GLN A 171 2.22 8.69 -21.41
N LEU A 172 1.09 8.10 -21.04
CA LEU A 172 0.23 7.37 -21.98
C LEU A 172 -0.44 8.31 -22.98
N ASP A 173 -0.95 9.46 -22.53
CA ASP A 173 -1.55 10.47 -23.39
C ASP A 173 -0.54 10.99 -24.41
N ALA A 174 0.71 11.21 -24.00
CA ALA A 174 1.79 11.62 -24.92
C ALA A 174 2.05 10.55 -25.99
N LEU A 175 2.14 9.28 -25.61
CA LEU A 175 2.35 8.18 -26.55
C LEU A 175 1.22 8.03 -27.55
N TYR A 176 -0.05 8.10 -27.09
CA TYR A 176 -1.21 8.04 -27.97
C TYR A 176 -1.27 9.23 -28.91
N SER A 177 -1.04 10.44 -28.40
CA SER A 177 -1.09 11.67 -29.21
C SER A 177 -0.07 11.66 -30.33
N GLU A 178 1.15 11.21 -30.06
CA GLU A 178 2.23 11.20 -31.05
C GLU A 178 2.10 10.09 -32.10
N ASN A 179 1.51 8.95 -31.73
CA ASN A 179 1.62 7.74 -32.56
C ASN A 179 0.30 7.26 -33.16
N LEU A 180 -0.85 7.53 -32.52
CA LEU A 180 -2.14 7.01 -32.95
C LEU A 180 -3.14 8.06 -33.37
N LEU A 181 -3.17 9.18 -32.67
CA LEU A 181 -4.20 10.20 -32.91
C LEU A 181 -3.80 11.19 -34.00
N TYR A 182 -2.51 11.35 -34.26
CA TYR A 182 -2.01 12.32 -35.22
C TYR A 182 -2.02 11.79 -36.65
N ASN A 183 -2.87 12.39 -37.51
CA ASN A 183 -2.84 12.18 -38.97
C ASN A 183 -2.51 13.50 -39.67
N PRO A 184 -1.25 13.73 -40.08
CA PRO A 184 -0.81 14.99 -40.70
C PRO A 184 -1.45 15.25 -42.06
N ASN A 185 -2.17 14.28 -42.65
CA ASN A 185 -2.77 14.36 -43.96
C ASN A 185 -4.28 14.52 -43.94
N ALA A 186 -4.91 14.55 -42.75
CA ALA A 186 -6.38 14.76 -42.63
C ALA A 186 -6.72 16.23 -42.44
N GLU A 187 -7.82 16.67 -43.00
CA GLU A 187 -8.35 18.03 -42.81
C GLU A 187 -8.72 18.30 -41.34
N TYR A 188 -9.05 17.22 -40.59
CA TYR A 188 -9.10 17.15 -39.12
C TYR A 188 -8.12 16.09 -38.70
N ALA A 189 -6.98 16.51 -38.16
CA ALA A 189 -5.79 15.68 -37.93
C ALA A 189 -5.95 14.61 -36.83
N TRP A 190 -7.15 14.43 -36.26
CA TRP A 190 -7.35 13.69 -35.04
C TRP A 190 -8.53 12.73 -35.13
N GLY A 191 -8.32 11.54 -34.64
CA GLY A 191 -9.32 10.51 -34.54
C GLY A 191 -8.96 9.51 -33.46
N TYR A 192 -9.85 8.60 -33.13
CA TYR A 192 -9.62 7.52 -32.20
C TYR A 192 -10.12 6.19 -32.77
N TYR A 193 -9.69 5.11 -32.16
CA TYR A 193 -10.19 3.77 -32.44
C TYR A 193 -11.00 3.27 -31.26
N GLU A 194 -12.18 2.71 -31.51
CA GLU A 194 -13.01 2.06 -30.50
C GLU A 194 -12.57 0.62 -30.31
N ALA A 195 -12.32 0.24 -29.06
CA ALA A 195 -11.98 -1.13 -28.72
C ALA A 195 -13.25 -1.97 -28.51
N ASN A 196 -13.18 -3.26 -28.83
CA ASN A 196 -14.25 -4.23 -28.55
C ASN A 196 -14.04 -5.01 -27.25
N GLY A 197 -12.84 -4.92 -26.66
CA GLY A 197 -12.50 -5.55 -25.40
C GLY A 197 -11.08 -5.29 -24.96
N TYR A 198 -10.79 -5.65 -23.70
CA TYR A 198 -9.47 -5.56 -23.14
C TYR A 198 -9.10 -6.78 -22.32
N ASN A 199 -7.79 -7.01 -22.19
CA ASN A 199 -7.17 -7.89 -21.23
C ASN A 199 -6.13 -7.10 -20.44
N MET A 200 -6.12 -7.27 -19.12
CA MET A 200 -5.19 -6.64 -18.20
C MET A 200 -4.57 -7.69 -17.31
N ASP A 201 -3.26 -7.79 -17.35
CA ASP A 201 -2.46 -8.59 -16.42
C ASP A 201 -1.45 -7.69 -15.72
N ARG A 202 -1.36 -7.80 -14.39
CA ARG A 202 -0.39 -7.04 -13.59
C ARG A 202 0.21 -7.90 -12.51
N ARG A 203 1.52 -7.86 -12.42
CA ARG A 203 2.30 -8.40 -11.33
C ARG A 203 2.77 -7.29 -10.41
N HIS A 204 2.55 -7.45 -9.11
CA HIS A 204 3.18 -6.66 -8.07
C HIS A 204 4.21 -7.50 -7.33
N TRP A 205 5.32 -6.89 -6.88
CA TRP A 205 6.32 -7.55 -6.04
C TRP A 205 7.11 -6.54 -5.22
N GLY A 206 7.77 -7.07 -4.18
CA GLY A 206 8.52 -6.27 -3.23
C GLY A 206 7.90 -6.31 -1.84
N TYR A 207 8.29 -5.38 -0.99
CA TYR A 207 7.90 -5.35 0.41
C TYR A 207 8.06 -3.95 1.03
N VAL A 208 7.44 -3.76 2.20
CA VAL A 208 7.87 -2.78 3.19
C VAL A 208 8.43 -3.55 4.37
N ALA A 209 9.64 -3.20 4.79
CA ALA A 209 10.30 -3.79 5.95
C ALA A 209 10.43 -2.75 7.04
N ASP A 210 10.09 -3.16 8.27
CA ASP A 210 10.14 -2.31 9.46
C ASP A 210 11.31 -2.76 10.35
N TYR A 211 12.08 -1.78 10.83
CA TYR A 211 13.16 -1.91 11.81
C TYR A 211 12.73 -1.16 13.07
N ASP A 212 12.20 -1.88 14.04
CA ASP A 212 11.64 -1.33 15.26
C ASP A 212 12.64 -1.41 16.42
N PHE A 213 12.88 -0.29 17.07
CA PHE A 213 13.70 -0.16 18.28
C PHE A 213 12.79 0.23 19.45
N ASN A 214 12.75 -0.60 20.48
CA ASN A 214 11.83 -0.45 21.59
C ASN A 214 12.53 -0.32 22.94
N LEU A 215 11.99 0.60 23.73
CA LEU A 215 12.23 0.70 25.17
C LEU A 215 10.90 0.55 25.89
N SER A 216 10.79 -0.44 26.77
CA SER A 216 9.57 -0.68 27.54
C SER A 216 9.89 -1.10 28.96
N GLY A 217 8.89 -0.95 29.82
CA GLY A 217 9.00 -1.36 31.18
C GLY A 217 7.68 -1.66 31.81
N ASN A 218 7.74 -2.28 32.98
CA ASN A 218 6.57 -2.44 33.80
C ASN A 218 6.80 -1.92 35.22
N ILE A 219 5.72 -1.46 35.82
CA ILE A 219 5.65 -0.99 37.20
C ILE A 219 4.73 -1.94 37.97
N ASN A 220 5.33 -2.69 38.91
CA ASN A 220 4.63 -3.59 39.83
C ASN A 220 3.69 -4.61 39.14
N ASN A 221 4.01 -5.07 37.93
CA ASN A 221 3.15 -5.94 37.14
C ASN A 221 1.72 -5.42 36.91
N ARG A 222 1.49 -4.11 37.04
CA ARG A 222 0.18 -3.46 36.86
C ARG A 222 0.13 -2.51 35.69
N VAL A 223 1.16 -1.69 35.50
CA VAL A 223 1.27 -0.73 34.41
C VAL A 223 2.48 -1.10 33.57
N TYR A 224 2.26 -1.25 32.28
CA TYR A 224 3.30 -1.49 31.30
C TYR A 224 3.30 -0.30 30.33
N LEU A 225 4.48 0.22 30.06
CA LEU A 225 4.70 1.35 29.17
C LEU A 225 5.70 0.94 28.09
N GLY A 226 5.54 1.45 26.91
CA GLY A 226 6.47 1.19 25.82
C GLY A 226 6.53 2.33 24.82
N LEU A 227 7.70 2.53 24.27
CA LEU A 227 7.98 3.46 23.18
C LEU A 227 8.79 2.71 22.11
N THR A 228 8.39 2.84 20.85
CA THR A 228 9.10 2.29 19.69
C THR A 228 9.39 3.41 18.70
N VAL A 229 10.61 3.41 18.17
CA VAL A 229 10.97 4.17 16.97
C VAL A 229 11.07 3.17 15.82
N GLY A 230 10.28 3.36 14.79
CA GLY A 230 10.25 2.54 13.58
C GLY A 230 10.98 3.24 12.44
N ILE A 231 11.76 2.47 11.68
CA ILE A 231 12.33 2.87 10.40
C ILE A 231 11.78 1.91 9.35
N HIS A 232 11.25 2.45 8.26
CA HIS A 232 10.58 1.69 7.21
C HIS A 232 11.39 1.76 5.92
N ASP A 233 11.59 0.63 5.26
CA ASP A 233 12.28 0.51 3.97
C ASP A 233 11.31 0.00 2.91
N VAL A 234 11.07 0.82 1.88
CA VAL A 234 10.05 0.57 0.85
C VAL A 234 10.71 0.09 -0.43
N HIS A 235 10.29 -1.08 -0.88
CA HIS A 235 10.62 -1.67 -2.18
C HIS A 235 9.35 -2.16 -2.85
N TYR A 236 8.74 -1.33 -3.67
CA TYR A 236 7.57 -1.69 -4.45
C TYR A 236 7.88 -1.66 -5.93
N ASN A 237 7.40 -2.67 -6.65
CA ASN A 237 7.47 -2.73 -8.08
C ASN A 237 6.15 -3.27 -8.64
N HIS A 238 5.78 -2.83 -9.84
CA HIS A 238 4.81 -3.53 -10.66
C HIS A 238 5.21 -3.56 -12.13
N MET A 239 4.68 -4.51 -12.84
CA MET A 239 4.66 -4.59 -14.29
C MET A 239 3.27 -5.00 -14.72
N SER A 240 2.68 -4.25 -15.63
CA SER A 240 1.37 -4.55 -16.22
C SER A 240 1.45 -4.61 -17.74
N GLU A 241 0.57 -5.41 -18.33
CA GLU A 241 0.28 -5.42 -19.76
C GLU A 241 -1.23 -5.25 -19.91
N TYR A 242 -1.63 -4.17 -20.55
CA TYR A 242 -3.00 -3.86 -20.92
C TYR A 242 -3.10 -3.95 -22.44
N VAL A 243 -3.98 -4.80 -22.94
CA VAL A 243 -4.15 -5.05 -24.37
C VAL A 243 -5.57 -4.74 -24.78
N GLU A 244 -5.76 -3.79 -25.69
CA GLU A 244 -7.01 -3.53 -26.35
C GLU A 244 -7.10 -4.25 -27.70
N THR A 245 -8.27 -4.81 -27.99
CA THR A 245 -8.59 -5.43 -29.28
C THR A 245 -9.62 -4.59 -30.02
N PHE A 246 -9.52 -4.52 -31.34
CA PHE A 246 -10.34 -3.71 -32.21
C PHE A 246 -11.01 -4.59 -33.28
N ASP A 247 -12.15 -4.15 -33.83
CA ASP A 247 -12.80 -4.85 -34.94
C ASP A 247 -11.97 -4.79 -36.22
N VAL A 248 -11.25 -3.68 -36.41
CA VAL A 248 -10.36 -3.44 -37.54
C VAL A 248 -9.04 -2.90 -37.00
N GLY A 249 -7.94 -3.50 -37.43
CA GLY A 249 -6.59 -3.09 -37.02
C GLY A 249 -5.94 -4.10 -36.07
N SER A 250 -4.72 -3.78 -35.65
CA SER A 250 -3.92 -4.61 -34.74
C SER A 250 -4.28 -4.30 -33.30
N PRO A 251 -4.19 -5.28 -32.39
CA PRO A 251 -4.25 -5.01 -30.97
C PRO A 251 -3.18 -4.02 -30.53
N ILE A 252 -3.53 -3.14 -29.60
CA ILE A 252 -2.57 -2.21 -28.99
C ILE A 252 -2.27 -2.71 -27.58
N MET A 253 -1.00 -2.85 -27.26
CA MET A 253 -0.51 -3.23 -25.94
C MET A 253 0.16 -2.03 -25.27
N VAL A 254 -0.30 -1.70 -24.07
CA VAL A 254 0.36 -0.77 -23.17
C VAL A 254 0.97 -1.55 -22.02
N ARG A 255 2.29 -1.49 -21.88
CA ARG A 255 3.03 -2.07 -20.77
C ARG A 255 3.54 -0.95 -19.88
N ASP A 256 3.23 -1.03 -18.60
CA ASP A 256 3.67 -0.09 -17.57
C ASP A 256 4.58 -0.80 -16.57
N GLU A 257 5.76 -0.24 -16.35
CA GLU A 257 6.70 -0.70 -15.33
C GLU A 257 6.95 0.42 -14.34
N ARG A 258 6.57 0.19 -13.08
CA ARG A 258 6.77 1.16 -12.01
C ARG A 258 7.60 0.58 -10.87
N LYS A 259 8.45 1.42 -10.31
CA LYS A 259 9.25 1.14 -9.14
C LYS A 259 9.15 2.29 -8.16
N ILE A 260 8.82 1.98 -6.89
CA ILE A 260 8.83 2.95 -5.80
C ILE A 260 9.78 2.43 -4.73
N LYS A 261 10.73 3.28 -4.33
CA LYS A 261 11.72 2.98 -3.30
C LYS A 261 11.88 4.18 -2.36
N GLY A 262 12.33 3.93 -1.17
CA GLY A 262 12.65 4.98 -0.20
C GLY A 262 12.51 4.51 1.22
N ALA A 263 12.54 5.44 2.15
CA ALA A 263 12.49 5.14 3.56
C ALA A 263 11.51 6.07 4.29
N GLY A 264 11.05 5.61 5.45
CA GLY A 264 10.21 6.40 6.34
C GLY A 264 10.56 6.15 7.79
N ALA A 265 10.00 6.95 8.67
CA ALA A 265 10.13 6.78 10.11
C ALA A 265 8.83 7.10 10.82
N ASP A 266 8.58 6.42 11.94
CA ASP A 266 7.46 6.71 12.83
C ASP A 266 7.84 6.51 14.30
N VAL A 267 6.93 6.91 15.18
CA VAL A 267 7.04 6.69 16.62
C VAL A 267 5.74 6.06 17.12
N LYS A 268 5.87 5.01 17.92
CA LYS A 268 4.75 4.29 18.51
C LYS A 268 4.85 4.38 20.04
N ALA A 269 3.75 4.69 20.70
CA ALA A 269 3.65 4.71 22.16
C ALA A 269 2.50 3.84 22.62
N GLY A 270 2.70 3.12 23.73
CA GLY A 270 1.69 2.21 24.23
C GLY A 270 1.67 2.10 25.74
N VAL A 271 0.49 1.76 26.27
CA VAL A 271 0.27 1.43 27.65
C VAL A 271 -0.61 0.19 27.75
N ILE A 272 -0.28 -0.70 28.72
CA ILE A 272 -1.14 -1.81 29.15
C ILE A 272 -1.34 -1.67 30.64
N PHE A 273 -2.59 -1.75 31.06
CA PHE A 273 -3.00 -1.60 32.44
C PHE A 273 -3.80 -2.81 32.93
N ARG A 274 -3.48 -3.29 34.14
CA ARG A 274 -4.23 -4.31 34.87
C ARG A 274 -5.10 -3.61 35.93
N PRO A 275 -6.40 -3.41 35.69
CA PRO A 275 -7.25 -2.63 36.61
C PRO A 275 -7.42 -3.32 37.97
N VAL A 276 -7.48 -4.64 38.00
CA VAL A 276 -7.66 -5.43 39.21
C VAL A 276 -6.38 -6.23 39.51
N GLU A 277 -5.82 -6.09 40.71
CA GLU A 277 -4.50 -6.60 41.09
C GLU A 277 -4.33 -8.11 40.88
N TYR A 278 -5.33 -8.88 41.26
CA TYR A 278 -5.28 -10.35 41.15
C TYR A 278 -5.97 -10.90 39.89
N SER A 279 -6.55 -10.04 39.04
CA SER A 279 -7.15 -10.44 37.79
C SER A 279 -6.10 -10.46 36.67
N PRO A 280 -6.09 -11.44 35.80
CA PRO A 280 -5.25 -11.46 34.60
C PRO A 280 -5.77 -10.49 33.51
N PHE A 281 -6.92 -9.86 33.69
CA PHE A 281 -7.53 -8.94 32.72
C PHE A 281 -6.67 -7.70 32.52
N ARG A 282 -6.47 -7.32 31.25
CA ARG A 282 -5.65 -6.19 30.83
C ARG A 282 -6.38 -5.37 29.79
N ILE A 283 -6.17 -4.07 29.85
CA ILE A 283 -6.61 -3.10 28.85
C ILE A 283 -5.35 -2.46 28.28
N GLY A 284 -5.23 -2.44 26.96
CA GLY A 284 -4.14 -1.79 26.25
C GLY A 284 -4.63 -0.65 25.37
N LEU A 285 -3.86 0.42 25.33
CA LEU A 285 -4.03 1.55 24.41
C LEU A 285 -2.69 1.81 23.73
N SER A 286 -2.72 2.09 22.46
CA SER A 286 -1.54 2.52 21.71
C SER A 286 -1.88 3.58 20.65
N VAL A 287 -0.88 4.35 20.31
CA VAL A 287 -0.92 5.36 19.26
C VAL A 287 0.34 5.27 18.43
N THR A 288 0.17 5.33 17.11
CA THR A 288 1.28 5.45 16.15
C THR A 288 1.15 6.78 15.43
N THR A 289 2.25 7.53 15.38
CA THR A 289 2.32 8.76 14.59
C THR A 289 2.17 8.48 13.10
N PRO A 290 1.97 9.47 12.25
CA PRO A 290 2.24 9.32 10.84
C PRO A 290 3.63 8.71 10.60
N THR A 291 3.73 7.87 9.58
CA THR A 291 5.03 7.51 9.02
C THR A 291 5.39 8.57 7.98
N TRP A 292 6.52 9.22 8.19
CA TRP A 292 7.04 10.24 7.28
C TRP A 292 7.94 9.57 6.26
N TYR A 293 7.40 9.29 5.08
CA TYR A 293 8.14 8.68 3.98
C TYR A 293 8.79 9.73 3.09
N ASP A 294 10.01 9.45 2.65
CA ASP A 294 10.71 10.11 1.53
C ASP A 294 10.92 9.05 0.44
N LEU A 295 10.26 9.24 -0.71
CA LEU A 295 10.10 8.22 -1.73
C LEU A 295 10.50 8.74 -3.10
N THR A 296 11.00 7.83 -3.94
CA THR A 296 11.23 8.03 -5.36
C THR A 296 10.39 7.05 -6.14
N THR A 297 9.61 7.52 -7.11
CA THR A 297 8.92 6.69 -8.10
C THR A 297 9.62 6.81 -9.44
N SER A 298 9.80 5.69 -10.11
CA SER A 298 10.33 5.59 -11.48
C SER A 298 9.33 4.80 -12.31
N ASN A 299 8.93 5.35 -13.44
CA ASN A 299 7.93 4.76 -14.33
C ASN A 299 8.45 4.71 -15.76
N ILE A 300 8.19 3.60 -16.47
CA ILE A 300 8.45 3.45 -17.90
C ILE A 300 7.19 2.85 -18.53
N THR A 301 6.68 3.51 -19.55
CA THR A 301 5.52 3.08 -20.32
C THR A 301 5.94 2.74 -21.73
N TYR A 302 5.55 1.57 -22.19
CA TYR A 302 5.72 1.10 -23.56
C TYR A 302 4.34 1.00 -24.20
N MET A 303 4.21 1.49 -25.42
CA MET A 303 3.07 1.23 -26.27
C MET A 303 3.56 0.50 -27.53
N SER A 304 2.90 -0.59 -27.87
CA SER A 304 3.27 -1.41 -29.03
C SER A 304 2.05 -1.94 -29.76
N ASP A 305 2.24 -2.10 -31.06
CA ASP A 305 1.33 -2.80 -31.98
C ASP A 305 2.15 -3.80 -32.82
N THR A 306 1.59 -4.29 -33.95
CA THR A 306 2.32 -5.19 -34.87
C THR A 306 3.44 -4.50 -35.65
N ASP A 307 3.46 -3.18 -35.74
CA ASP A 307 4.39 -2.42 -36.56
C ASP A 307 5.59 -1.91 -35.79
N GLY A 308 5.47 -1.81 -34.45
CA GLY A 308 6.58 -1.36 -33.62
C GLY A 308 6.25 -1.14 -32.15
N SER A 309 7.22 -0.53 -31.46
CA SER A 309 7.10 -0.16 -30.06
C SER A 309 7.73 1.20 -29.81
N VAL A 310 7.03 2.02 -29.05
CA VAL A 310 7.50 3.32 -28.55
C VAL A 310 7.43 3.34 -27.03
N HIS A 311 8.22 4.17 -26.37
CA HIS A 311 8.23 4.26 -24.92
C HIS A 311 8.60 5.65 -24.43
N CYS A 312 8.17 5.96 -23.22
CA CYS A 312 8.63 7.09 -22.44
C CYS A 312 8.79 6.66 -20.98
N GLY A 313 9.56 7.42 -20.23
CA GLY A 313 9.77 7.12 -18.82
C GLY A 313 10.43 8.28 -18.10
N ASP A 314 10.19 8.35 -16.78
CA ASP A 314 10.76 9.38 -15.93
C ASP A 314 10.83 8.91 -14.46
N GLU A 315 11.48 9.73 -13.64
CA GLU A 315 11.66 9.50 -12.21
C GLU A 315 11.24 10.75 -11.44
N TYR A 316 10.57 10.56 -10.30
CA TYR A 316 10.00 11.62 -9.51
C TYR A 316 10.14 11.37 -8.01
N ASP A 317 10.57 12.40 -7.28
CA ASP A 317 10.73 12.38 -5.82
C ASP A 317 9.56 13.05 -5.11
N PHE A 318 9.01 12.38 -4.10
CA PHE A 318 7.89 12.91 -3.32
C PHE A 318 7.98 12.48 -1.85
N ARG A 319 7.12 13.07 -1.00
CA ARG A 319 6.92 12.63 0.38
C ARG A 319 5.49 12.19 0.60
N LEU A 320 5.33 11.20 1.47
CA LEU A 320 4.04 10.69 1.88
C LEU A 320 4.00 10.59 3.40
N ASN A 321 3.05 11.28 4.02
CA ASN A 321 2.77 11.14 5.43
C ASN A 321 1.53 10.28 5.60
N THR A 322 1.66 9.16 6.33
CA THR A 322 0.52 8.29 6.62
C THR A 322 -0.35 8.88 7.74
N PRO A 323 -1.59 8.41 7.90
CA PRO A 323 -2.44 8.82 9.01
C PRO A 323 -1.94 8.38 10.37
N TRP A 324 -2.44 9.01 11.43
CA TRP A 324 -2.37 8.51 12.80
C TRP A 324 -3.13 7.19 12.92
N LYS A 325 -2.61 6.28 13.77
CA LYS A 325 -3.24 5.00 14.09
C LYS A 325 -3.51 4.92 15.59
N PHE A 326 -4.70 4.46 15.96
CA PHE A 326 -5.15 4.33 17.34
C PHE A 326 -5.66 2.92 17.60
N ASP A 327 -5.20 2.31 18.70
CA ASP A 327 -5.56 0.96 19.08
C ASP A 327 -6.12 0.91 20.51
N LEU A 328 -7.19 0.14 20.66
CA LEU A 328 -7.75 -0.27 21.94
C LEU A 328 -7.75 -1.80 22.01
N SER A 329 -7.14 -2.36 23.02
CA SER A 329 -7.01 -3.81 23.15
C SER A 329 -7.42 -4.33 24.53
N LEU A 330 -7.96 -5.54 24.55
CA LEU A 330 -8.35 -6.27 25.73
C LEU A 330 -7.66 -7.63 25.73
N GLY A 331 -7.17 -8.06 26.88
CA GLY A 331 -6.53 -9.36 27.02
C GLY A 331 -6.82 -9.98 28.39
N THR A 332 -7.02 -11.28 28.42
CA THR A 332 -7.20 -12.03 29.67
C THR A 332 -6.69 -13.46 29.52
N THR A 333 -6.41 -14.09 30.66
CA THR A 333 -6.16 -15.54 30.73
C THR A 333 -7.16 -16.19 31.68
N ILE A 334 -7.56 -17.41 31.35
CA ILE A 334 -8.44 -18.22 32.20
C ILE A 334 -7.63 -19.42 32.64
N GLY A 335 -7.32 -19.47 33.94
CA GLY A 335 -6.33 -20.41 34.45
C GLY A 335 -5.00 -20.33 33.68
N ASP A 336 -4.31 -21.48 33.58
CA ASP A 336 -3.05 -21.60 32.83
C ASP A 336 -3.25 -22.16 31.42
N PHE A 337 -4.51 -22.35 31.00
CA PHE A 337 -4.83 -23.11 29.78
C PHE A 337 -5.42 -22.29 28.64
N LEU A 338 -6.02 -21.11 28.89
CA LEU A 338 -6.67 -20.32 27.86
C LEU A 338 -6.27 -18.85 27.97
N ALA A 339 -5.81 -18.29 26.86
CA ALA A 339 -5.61 -16.83 26.69
C ALA A 339 -6.54 -16.31 25.60
N LEU A 340 -7.18 -15.17 25.86
CA LEU A 340 -8.10 -14.49 24.96
C LEU A 340 -7.62 -13.07 24.71
N GLY A 341 -7.63 -12.64 23.48
CA GLY A 341 -7.29 -11.28 23.04
C GLY A 341 -8.32 -10.72 22.08
N ALA A 342 -8.56 -9.42 22.20
CA ALA A 342 -9.34 -8.64 21.24
C ALA A 342 -8.69 -7.27 21.06
N THR A 343 -8.63 -6.78 19.82
CA THR A 343 -8.11 -5.44 19.49
C THR A 343 -9.00 -4.78 18.46
N TYR A 344 -9.25 -3.50 18.67
CA TYR A 344 -9.85 -2.58 17.71
C TYR A 344 -8.81 -1.52 17.33
N GLU A 345 -8.55 -1.38 16.05
CA GLU A 345 -7.65 -0.39 15.46
C GLU A 345 -8.43 0.53 14.53
N TYR A 346 -8.13 1.82 14.56
CA TYR A 346 -8.69 2.81 13.65
C TYR A 346 -7.60 3.65 13.00
N THR A 347 -7.72 3.83 11.68
CA THR A 347 -6.82 4.65 10.86
C THR A 347 -7.64 5.35 9.78
N ASP A 348 -7.54 6.67 9.68
CA ASP A 348 -8.25 7.43 8.65
C ASP A 348 -7.38 7.64 7.40
N TYR A 349 -7.49 6.75 6.42
CA TYR A 349 -6.70 6.83 5.20
C TYR A 349 -7.10 8.01 4.28
N GLY A 350 -8.29 8.60 4.47
CA GLY A 350 -8.65 9.84 3.79
C GLY A 350 -7.78 11.04 4.18
N SER A 351 -7.02 10.92 5.28
CA SER A 351 -6.08 11.95 5.75
C SER A 351 -4.61 11.68 5.37
N LEU A 352 -4.34 10.81 4.40
CA LEU A 352 -3.01 10.70 3.79
C LEU A 352 -2.59 12.07 3.23
N ASP A 353 -1.36 12.50 3.55
CA ASP A 353 -0.80 13.77 3.07
C ASP A 353 0.33 13.48 2.08
N THR A 354 0.01 13.63 0.82
CA THR A 354 0.96 13.57 -0.29
C THR A 354 1.61 14.94 -0.43
N ARG A 355 2.94 14.99 -0.63
CA ARG A 355 3.71 16.23 -0.62
C ARG A 355 4.75 16.23 -1.73
N TYR A 356 4.90 17.36 -2.40
CA TYR A 356 5.94 17.58 -3.39
C TYR A 356 7.15 18.30 -2.79
N LYS A 357 8.34 18.04 -3.33
CA LYS A 357 9.58 18.67 -2.87
C LYS A 357 9.73 20.04 -3.51
N THR A 358 9.88 21.09 -2.68
CA THR A 358 9.99 22.49 -3.12
C THR A 358 11.42 23.02 -3.20
N GLY A 359 12.41 22.20 -2.82
CA GLY A 359 13.82 22.56 -2.81
C GLY A 359 14.53 22.20 -1.52
N GLU A 360 15.67 22.81 -1.28
CA GLU A 360 16.49 22.57 -0.10
C GLU A 360 16.67 23.84 0.70
N SER A 361 16.58 23.73 2.02
CA SER A 361 16.91 24.78 2.97
C SER A 361 18.18 24.40 3.73
N TYR A 362 19.13 25.33 3.77
CA TYR A 362 20.35 25.15 4.55
C TYR A 362 20.08 25.33 6.05
N ASN A 363 20.39 24.31 6.84
CA ASN A 363 20.31 24.38 8.29
C ASN A 363 21.68 24.72 8.88
N TYR A 364 21.81 25.95 9.37
CA TYR A 364 23.06 26.47 9.93
C TYR A 364 23.53 25.73 11.20
N TRP A 365 22.61 25.13 11.97
CA TRP A 365 22.94 24.43 13.21
C TRP A 365 23.49 23.03 13.00
N THR A 366 23.11 22.37 11.91
CA THR A 366 23.53 21.01 11.59
C THR A 366 24.51 20.96 10.44
N ASP A 367 24.87 22.13 9.86
CA ASP A 367 25.71 22.27 8.67
C ASP A 367 25.27 21.33 7.53
N SER A 368 23.95 21.28 7.29
CA SER A 368 23.35 20.40 6.30
C SER A 368 22.18 21.04 5.56
N TYR A 369 21.94 20.57 4.34
CA TYR A 369 20.74 20.92 3.59
C TYR A 369 19.58 20.00 4.01
N THR A 370 18.42 20.61 4.23
CA THR A 370 17.17 19.89 4.52
C THR A 370 16.20 20.13 3.37
N SER A 371 15.77 19.07 2.73
CA SER A 371 14.75 19.12 1.68
C SER A 371 13.44 19.65 2.27
N GLN A 372 12.83 20.65 1.63
CA GLN A 372 11.52 21.18 1.96
C GLN A 372 10.43 20.51 1.10
N SER A 373 9.21 20.50 1.61
CA SER A 373 8.06 19.97 0.87
C SER A 373 6.78 20.68 1.27
N GLU A 374 5.86 20.80 0.34
CA GLU A 374 4.51 21.33 0.54
C GLU A 374 3.46 20.26 0.26
N SER A 375 2.29 20.38 0.91
CA SER A 375 1.17 19.45 0.68
C SER A 375 0.60 19.66 -0.72
N ASP A 376 0.31 18.57 -1.41
CA ASP A 376 -0.41 18.56 -2.68
C ASP A 376 -1.92 18.65 -2.39
N GLU A 377 -2.45 19.87 -2.37
CA GLU A 377 -3.83 20.12 -1.94
C GLU A 377 -4.86 19.41 -2.85
N GLU A 378 -4.62 19.39 -4.17
CA GLU A 378 -5.53 18.75 -5.13
C GLU A 378 -5.50 17.22 -4.97
N MET A 379 -4.32 16.63 -4.89
CA MET A 379 -4.18 15.19 -4.65
C MET A 379 -4.76 14.79 -3.28
N ASN A 380 -4.54 15.58 -2.25
CA ASN A 380 -5.04 15.29 -0.90
C ASN A 380 -6.55 15.46 -0.80
N ARG A 381 -7.13 16.42 -1.51
CA ARG A 381 -8.59 16.54 -1.66
C ARG A 381 -9.18 15.29 -2.32
N HIS A 382 -8.63 14.87 -3.47
CA HIS A 382 -9.03 13.65 -4.16
C HIS A 382 -8.85 12.40 -3.29
N THR A 383 -7.78 12.34 -2.50
CA THR A 383 -7.53 11.27 -1.52
C THR A 383 -8.64 11.21 -0.48
N GLY A 384 -9.07 12.35 0.07
CA GLY A 384 -10.18 12.43 1.03
C GLY A 384 -11.55 12.04 0.42
N GLU A 385 -11.75 12.23 -0.89
CA GLU A 385 -12.95 11.81 -1.61
C GLU A 385 -12.92 10.30 -1.95
N THR A 386 -11.75 9.75 -2.21
CA THR A 386 -11.56 8.35 -2.67
C THR A 386 -11.37 7.37 -1.52
N LEU A 387 -10.63 7.75 -0.48
CA LEU A 387 -10.32 6.91 0.68
C LEU A 387 -11.14 7.33 1.90
N LYS A 388 -11.22 6.43 2.89
CA LYS A 388 -11.96 6.66 4.14
C LYS A 388 -11.29 6.00 5.33
N GLY A 389 -11.83 6.28 6.51
CA GLY A 389 -11.43 5.64 7.76
C GLY A 389 -11.63 4.13 7.73
N VAL A 390 -10.62 3.41 8.21
CA VAL A 390 -10.57 1.94 8.28
C VAL A 390 -10.61 1.50 9.73
N SER A 391 -11.54 0.61 10.03
CA SER A 391 -11.66 -0.10 11.30
C SER A 391 -11.14 -1.53 11.14
N THR A 392 -10.20 -1.93 12.02
CA THR A 392 -9.70 -3.30 12.08
C THR A 392 -10.11 -3.94 13.39
N LEU A 393 -10.74 -5.11 13.32
CA LEU A 393 -11.10 -5.93 14.48
C LEU A 393 -10.26 -7.20 14.46
N LYS A 394 -9.51 -7.44 15.55
CA LYS A 394 -8.66 -8.62 15.74
C LYS A 394 -9.19 -9.41 16.93
N LEU A 395 -9.44 -10.71 16.76
CA LEU A 395 -9.87 -11.62 17.80
C LEU A 395 -8.93 -12.83 17.82
N GLY A 396 -8.56 -13.28 19.01
CA GLY A 396 -7.64 -14.40 19.16
C GLY A 396 -7.84 -15.22 20.43
N ALA A 397 -7.60 -16.52 20.30
CA ALA A 397 -7.62 -17.47 21.40
C ALA A 397 -6.41 -18.41 21.31
N GLU A 398 -5.69 -18.59 22.42
CA GLU A 398 -4.61 -19.58 22.59
C GLU A 398 -5.02 -20.57 23.67
N PHE A 399 -5.14 -21.84 23.30
CA PHE A 399 -5.47 -22.94 24.19
C PHE A 399 -4.28 -23.87 24.36
N LYS A 400 -3.82 -24.04 25.60
CA LYS A 400 -2.80 -25.03 25.98
C LYS A 400 -3.44 -26.41 26.09
N ALA A 401 -3.30 -27.22 25.05
CA ALA A 401 -3.80 -28.58 25.00
C ALA A 401 -2.99 -29.54 25.88
N ALA A 402 -1.71 -29.20 26.10
CA ALA A 402 -0.78 -29.87 27.00
C ALA A 402 0.22 -28.83 27.54
N PRO A 403 1.02 -29.13 28.58
CA PRO A 403 2.03 -28.19 29.11
C PRO A 403 2.97 -27.63 28.04
N GLU A 404 3.31 -28.46 27.04
CA GLU A 404 4.24 -28.11 25.96
C GLU A 404 3.53 -27.73 24.64
N VAL A 405 2.21 -27.92 24.53
CA VAL A 405 1.47 -27.76 23.25
C VAL A 405 0.39 -26.71 23.38
N ALA A 406 0.44 -25.71 22.51
CA ALA A 406 -0.57 -24.66 22.38
C ALA A 406 -1.20 -24.67 20.99
N VAL A 407 -2.53 -24.58 20.93
CA VAL A 407 -3.31 -24.41 19.71
C VAL A 407 -3.91 -23.02 19.69
N ARG A 408 -3.90 -22.37 18.54
CA ARG A 408 -4.34 -20.98 18.38
C ARG A 408 -5.36 -20.86 17.28
N PHE A 409 -6.29 -19.95 17.48
CA PHE A 409 -7.27 -19.55 16.48
C PHE A 409 -7.40 -18.02 16.52
N GLY A 410 -7.55 -17.44 15.34
CA GLY A 410 -7.73 -15.99 15.22
C GLY A 410 -8.62 -15.62 14.06
N TYR A 411 -9.20 -14.45 14.19
CA TYR A 411 -9.95 -13.78 13.14
C TYR A 411 -9.54 -12.31 13.09
N ASN A 412 -9.30 -11.82 11.88
CA ASN A 412 -8.95 -10.42 11.63
C ASN A 412 -9.85 -9.89 10.52
N TYR A 413 -10.61 -8.86 10.83
CA TYR A 413 -11.47 -8.14 9.90
C TYR A 413 -10.93 -6.74 9.67
N VAL A 414 -10.87 -6.32 8.43
CA VAL A 414 -10.48 -4.97 8.03
C VAL A 414 -11.56 -4.39 7.13
N SER A 415 -12.13 -3.26 7.52
CA SER A 415 -13.16 -2.59 6.71
C SER A 415 -12.57 -2.02 5.40
N PRO A 416 -13.41 -1.75 4.39
CA PRO A 416 -12.92 -1.19 3.12
C PRO A 416 -12.27 0.17 3.31
N MET A 417 -11.11 0.37 2.66
CA MET A 417 -10.41 1.65 2.61
C MET A 417 -10.99 2.59 1.55
N TYR A 418 -11.48 2.02 0.46
CA TYR A 418 -11.99 2.78 -0.69
C TYR A 418 -13.47 3.10 -0.54
N ASN A 419 -13.87 4.30 -0.98
CA ASN A 419 -15.27 4.62 -1.21
C ASN A 419 -15.78 3.79 -2.40
N LYS A 420 -17.10 3.51 -2.42
CA LYS A 420 -17.69 2.72 -3.52
C LYS A 420 -17.60 3.43 -4.85
N ASP A 421 -17.73 4.75 -4.81
CA ASP A 421 -17.70 5.63 -5.97
C ASP A 421 -16.31 6.25 -6.18
N GLY A 422 -15.29 5.74 -5.48
CA GLY A 422 -13.91 6.16 -5.66
C GLY A 422 -13.42 5.82 -7.06
N TYR A 423 -12.74 6.75 -7.70
CA TYR A 423 -12.17 6.58 -9.03
C TYR A 423 -10.78 7.20 -9.10
N LYS A 424 -10.03 6.86 -10.12
CA LYS A 424 -8.74 7.46 -10.41
C LYS A 424 -8.95 8.63 -11.35
N ASP A 425 -8.62 9.83 -10.92
CA ASP A 425 -8.75 11.03 -11.74
C ASP A 425 -7.43 11.32 -12.48
N GLY A 426 -7.39 10.96 -13.76
CA GLY A 426 -6.25 11.25 -14.63
C GLY A 426 -6.23 12.69 -15.15
N THR A 427 -7.16 13.56 -14.72
CA THR A 427 -7.23 14.98 -15.11
C THR A 427 -6.81 15.92 -13.98
N LEU A 428 -6.42 15.40 -12.81
CA LEU A 428 -5.91 16.24 -11.73
C LEU A 428 -4.66 17.02 -12.18
N PRO A 429 -4.63 18.34 -11.95
CA PRO A 429 -3.51 19.19 -12.31
C PRO A 429 -2.36 19.00 -11.32
N CYS A 430 -1.75 17.84 -11.32
CA CYS A 430 -0.62 17.52 -10.45
C CYS A 430 0.47 16.76 -11.24
N GLU A 431 1.73 16.95 -10.88
CA GLU A 431 2.85 16.29 -11.57
C GLU A 431 2.79 14.76 -11.47
N ALA A 432 2.23 14.24 -10.40
CA ALA A 432 2.05 12.80 -10.26
C ALA A 432 1.21 12.20 -11.40
N SER A 433 0.21 12.93 -11.88
CA SER A 433 -0.59 12.54 -13.04
C SER A 433 0.25 12.47 -14.32
N TYR A 434 1.27 13.32 -14.45
CA TYR A 434 2.19 13.31 -15.58
C TYR A 434 3.08 12.05 -15.59
N TYR A 435 3.61 11.65 -14.44
CA TYR A 435 4.50 10.48 -14.32
C TYR A 435 3.76 9.14 -14.30
N SER A 436 2.45 9.15 -14.32
CA SER A 436 1.64 7.95 -14.36
C SER A 436 1.15 7.64 -15.77
N SER A 437 1.18 6.38 -16.14
CA SER A 437 0.52 5.86 -17.35
C SER A 437 -0.64 4.94 -17.03
N ALA A 438 -0.70 4.44 -15.80
CA ALA A 438 -1.77 3.55 -15.39
C ALA A 438 -3.08 4.33 -15.21
N THR A 439 -4.09 4.01 -16.01
CA THR A 439 -5.44 4.62 -15.94
C THR A 439 -6.38 3.82 -15.05
N ASP A 440 -6.01 2.59 -14.71
CA ASP A 440 -6.83 1.64 -13.98
C ASP A 440 -6.77 1.81 -12.46
N TRP A 441 -7.81 1.34 -11.79
CA TRP A 441 -7.86 1.24 -10.33
C TRP A 441 -8.68 0.03 -9.88
N THR A 442 -8.56 -0.29 -8.58
CA THR A 442 -9.40 -1.32 -7.96
C THR A 442 -9.88 -0.83 -6.60
N ASN A 443 -11.19 -0.75 -6.44
CA ASN A 443 -11.83 -0.46 -5.16
C ASN A 443 -12.00 -1.76 -4.38
N TRP A 444 -11.04 -2.03 -3.50
CA TRP A 444 -11.04 -3.23 -2.66
C TRP A 444 -12.07 -3.10 -1.54
N GLU A 445 -12.86 -4.16 -1.36
CA GLU A 445 -13.81 -4.33 -0.27
C GLU A 445 -13.11 -4.77 1.03
N ALA A 446 -13.89 -5.16 2.02
CA ALA A 446 -13.38 -5.64 3.30
C ALA A 446 -12.48 -6.87 3.14
N THR A 447 -11.45 -6.94 4.01
CA THR A 447 -10.58 -8.10 4.10
C THR A 447 -10.95 -8.96 5.30
N HIS A 448 -11.13 -10.25 5.08
CA HIS A 448 -11.35 -11.26 6.11
C HIS A 448 -10.14 -12.18 6.18
N ARG A 449 -9.57 -12.33 7.38
CA ARG A 449 -8.45 -13.26 7.62
C ARG A 449 -8.84 -14.25 8.71
N PHE A 450 -8.73 -15.53 8.40
CA PHE A 450 -8.91 -16.63 9.34
C PHE A 450 -7.55 -17.25 9.59
N THR A 451 -7.19 -17.42 10.86
CA THR A 451 -5.88 -17.91 11.24
C THR A 451 -5.98 -19.07 12.21
N CYS A 452 -5.05 -20.00 12.10
CA CYS A 452 -4.81 -21.03 13.10
C CYS A 452 -3.32 -21.21 13.31
N GLY A 453 -2.94 -21.74 14.46
CA GLY A 453 -1.54 -21.94 14.81
C GLY A 453 -1.34 -23.09 15.78
N LEU A 454 -0.11 -23.63 15.75
CA LEU A 454 0.37 -24.65 16.68
C LEU A 454 1.68 -24.18 17.26
N GLY A 455 1.86 -24.33 18.57
CA GLY A 455 3.10 -24.05 19.28
C GLY A 455 3.57 -25.26 20.07
N ILE A 456 4.87 -25.52 20.05
CA ILE A 456 5.52 -26.56 20.83
C ILE A 456 6.66 -25.95 21.63
N GLN A 457 6.64 -26.11 22.94
CA GLN A 457 7.68 -25.65 23.83
C GLN A 457 8.60 -26.81 24.19
N LEU A 458 9.89 -26.66 23.83
CA LEU A 458 10.95 -27.66 24.09
C LEU A 458 12.02 -26.99 24.95
N ASP A 459 11.91 -27.09 26.26
CA ASP A 459 12.81 -26.45 27.23
C ASP A 459 13.05 -24.95 26.91
N LYS A 460 14.20 -24.63 26.30
CA LYS A 460 14.57 -23.26 25.92
C LYS A 460 14.05 -22.83 24.52
N VAL A 461 13.60 -23.76 23.71
CA VAL A 461 13.20 -23.50 22.33
C VAL A 461 11.69 -23.60 22.19
N ASN A 462 11.07 -22.57 21.62
CA ASN A 462 9.67 -22.58 21.23
C ASN A 462 9.60 -22.62 19.70
N LEU A 463 8.96 -23.64 19.15
CA LEU A 463 8.63 -23.75 17.73
C LEU A 463 7.16 -23.46 17.55
N SER A 464 6.83 -22.59 16.61
CA SER A 464 5.45 -22.27 16.27
C SER A 464 5.25 -22.33 14.77
N ALA A 465 4.09 -22.82 14.37
CA ALA A 465 3.59 -22.78 12.99
C ALA A 465 2.27 -22.04 12.97
N ALA A 466 2.00 -21.28 11.92
CA ALA A 466 0.71 -20.64 11.68
C ALA A 466 0.30 -20.77 10.23
N TYR A 467 -1.00 -20.81 10.02
CA TYR A 467 -1.64 -20.70 8.74
C TYR A 467 -2.63 -19.56 8.77
N GLN A 468 -2.64 -18.74 7.72
CA GLN A 468 -3.57 -17.66 7.49
C GLN A 468 -4.22 -17.84 6.12
N TYR A 469 -5.54 -17.76 6.08
CA TYR A 469 -6.32 -17.56 4.87
C TYR A 469 -6.87 -16.15 4.85
N SER A 470 -6.58 -15.40 3.79
CA SER A 470 -7.06 -14.04 3.57
C SER A 470 -7.93 -13.99 2.33
N ALA A 471 -9.11 -13.37 2.42
CA ALA A 471 -10.02 -13.18 1.32
C ALA A 471 -10.48 -11.71 1.24
N GLN A 472 -10.38 -11.14 0.05
CA GLN A 472 -10.80 -9.78 -0.27
C GLN A 472 -11.38 -9.77 -1.68
N ASN A 473 -12.55 -9.16 -1.87
CA ASN A 473 -13.09 -8.86 -3.19
C ASN A 473 -12.76 -7.42 -3.57
N GLY A 474 -12.92 -7.10 -4.86
CA GLY A 474 -12.73 -5.74 -5.36
C GLY A 474 -13.41 -5.54 -6.70
N TRP A 475 -13.51 -4.29 -7.11
CA TRP A 475 -14.06 -3.87 -8.38
C TRP A 475 -12.98 -3.14 -9.17
N PHE A 476 -12.56 -3.74 -10.26
CA PHE A 476 -11.53 -3.23 -11.16
C PHE A 476 -12.17 -2.44 -12.30
N SER A 477 -11.64 -1.25 -12.57
CA SER A 477 -11.98 -0.44 -13.75
C SER A 477 -10.68 -0.14 -14.51
N PRO A 478 -10.65 -0.34 -15.84
CA PRO A 478 -9.46 -0.07 -16.63
C PRO A 478 -9.20 1.42 -16.86
N PHE A 479 -10.27 2.23 -16.90
CA PHE A 479 -10.26 3.69 -17.02
C PHE A 479 -11.67 4.23 -16.73
N ASN A 480 -11.82 5.56 -16.69
CA ASN A 480 -13.08 6.22 -16.39
C ASN A 480 -14.08 6.12 -17.55
N SER A 481 -15.39 6.08 -17.22
CA SER A 481 -16.45 6.42 -18.16
C SER A 481 -16.37 7.91 -18.53
N TYR A 482 -16.85 8.29 -19.68
CA TYR A 482 -16.96 9.68 -20.09
C TYR A 482 -18.42 10.02 -20.40
N ASN A 483 -18.93 11.08 -19.77
CA ASN A 483 -20.32 11.52 -19.91
C ASN A 483 -20.35 13.06 -19.95
N SER A 484 -20.31 13.64 -21.15
CA SER A 484 -20.51 15.06 -21.34
C SER A 484 -22.01 15.43 -21.25
N SER A 485 -22.26 16.65 -20.84
CA SER A 485 -23.63 17.19 -20.70
C SER A 485 -24.07 17.93 -21.94
N PRO A 486 -25.36 17.87 -22.34
CA PRO A 486 -25.92 18.72 -23.42
C PRO A 486 -25.73 20.23 -23.23
N SER A 487 -25.34 20.66 -22.03
CA SER A 487 -25.02 22.07 -21.73
C SER A 487 -23.56 22.44 -22.03
N ASP A 488 -22.70 21.48 -22.34
CA ASP A 488 -21.29 21.71 -22.63
C ASP A 488 -21.14 22.25 -24.05
N ALA A 489 -20.22 23.19 -24.26
CA ALA A 489 -20.08 23.91 -25.54
C ALA A 489 -19.75 22.97 -26.71
N ASP A 490 -19.02 21.90 -26.46
CA ASP A 490 -18.53 20.91 -27.44
C ASP A 490 -19.25 19.55 -27.30
N TYR A 491 -20.48 19.55 -26.78
CA TYR A 491 -21.26 18.34 -26.56
C TYR A 491 -21.46 17.55 -27.85
N ASP A 492 -21.01 16.31 -27.85
CA ASP A 492 -21.31 15.28 -28.84
C ASP A 492 -21.73 14.00 -28.11
N PRO A 493 -22.99 13.55 -28.28
CA PRO A 493 -23.46 12.34 -27.61
C PRO A 493 -22.71 11.07 -28.04
N THR A 494 -21.98 11.08 -29.16
CA THR A 494 -21.17 9.95 -29.63
C THR A 494 -19.87 9.81 -28.84
N ASP A 495 -19.45 10.84 -28.14
CA ASP A 495 -18.28 10.80 -27.26
C ASP A 495 -18.55 10.04 -25.97
N ASN A 496 -19.79 10.04 -25.50
CA ASN A 496 -20.18 9.39 -24.25
C ASN A 496 -20.02 7.87 -24.32
N TYR A 497 -19.44 7.31 -23.26
CA TYR A 497 -19.30 5.86 -23.08
C TYR A 497 -19.27 5.45 -21.61
N ASP A 498 -19.72 4.24 -21.35
CA ASP A 498 -19.65 3.61 -20.03
C ASP A 498 -18.60 2.50 -20.01
N VAL A 499 -17.82 2.45 -18.93
CA VAL A 499 -16.89 1.37 -18.63
C VAL A 499 -17.36 0.62 -17.40
N TYR A 500 -17.67 -0.65 -17.56
CA TYR A 500 -18.20 -1.47 -16.48
C TYR A 500 -17.08 -2.12 -15.68
N ALA A 501 -17.09 -1.91 -14.37
CA ALA A 501 -16.14 -2.51 -13.45
C ALA A 501 -16.27 -4.04 -13.41
N VAL A 502 -15.13 -4.73 -13.31
CA VAL A 502 -15.04 -6.18 -13.21
C VAL A 502 -14.79 -6.58 -11.76
N LYS A 503 -15.57 -7.56 -11.28
CA LYS A 503 -15.37 -8.10 -9.94
C LYS A 503 -14.14 -8.98 -9.90
N LEU A 504 -13.22 -8.67 -8.98
CA LEU A 504 -12.02 -9.44 -8.68
C LEU A 504 -12.09 -10.07 -7.30
N SER A 505 -11.28 -11.11 -7.11
CA SER A 505 -11.11 -11.77 -5.82
C SER A 505 -9.63 -12.00 -5.55
N ASN A 506 -9.15 -11.51 -4.41
CA ASN A 506 -7.80 -11.76 -3.92
C ASN A 506 -7.86 -12.71 -2.73
N LYS A 507 -7.55 -13.98 -2.96
CA LYS A 507 -7.48 -15.02 -1.93
C LYS A 507 -6.03 -15.45 -1.77
N ARG A 508 -5.53 -15.39 -0.53
CA ARG A 508 -4.13 -15.71 -0.21
C ARG A 508 -4.04 -16.70 0.94
N HIS A 509 -3.14 -17.63 0.80
CA HIS A 509 -2.73 -18.58 1.83
C HIS A 509 -1.33 -18.20 2.30
N GLN A 510 -1.13 -18.04 3.60
CA GLN A 510 0.18 -17.80 4.19
C GLN A 510 0.49 -18.86 5.22
N PHE A 511 1.68 -19.43 5.13
CA PHE A 511 2.25 -20.34 6.12
C PHE A 511 3.45 -19.67 6.77
N LEU A 512 3.55 -19.75 8.08
CA LEU A 512 4.63 -19.18 8.87
C LEU A 512 5.19 -20.23 9.82
N LEU A 513 6.52 -20.23 9.93
CA LEU A 513 7.26 -21.00 10.93
C LEU A 513 8.12 -20.04 11.74
N THR A 514 8.05 -20.13 13.06
CA THR A 514 8.85 -19.33 13.97
C THR A 514 9.60 -20.21 14.96
N ALA A 515 10.89 -19.95 15.10
CA ALA A 515 11.70 -20.49 16.18
C ALA A 515 12.06 -19.36 17.14
N THR A 516 11.83 -19.58 18.45
CA THR A 516 12.20 -18.64 19.52
C THR A 516 13.07 -19.36 20.54
N ILE A 517 14.21 -18.78 20.88
CA ILE A 517 15.16 -19.29 21.89
C ILE A 517 15.11 -18.37 23.10
N ASN A 518 14.77 -18.91 24.26
CA ASN A 518 14.81 -18.23 25.55
C ASN A 518 16.23 -18.35 26.15
N LEU A 519 16.78 -17.20 26.55
CA LEU A 519 18.13 -17.08 27.10
C LEU A 519 18.14 -17.10 28.62
#